data_1213fff4ed47e86aa20d9c63d1221eb0
#
_entry.id   1213fff4ed47e86aa20d9c63d1221eb0
#
_cell.length_a   1.000
_cell.length_b   1.000
_cell.length_c   1.000
_cell.angle_alpha   90.00
_cell.angle_beta   90.00
_cell.angle_gamma   90.00
#
_symmetry.space_group_name_H-M   'P 1'
#
loop_
_entity.id
_entity.type
_entity.pdbx_description
1 polymer ?
#
loop_
_entity_poly.entity_id
_entity_poly.type
_entity_poly.pdbx_seq_one_letter_code
_entity_poly.pdbx_strand_id
1 'polypeptide(L)'
;MPGVVSRKVRRRRKQFAIGGSVILLVIVYFAFISGGTGTPTSTTTTTSAHHATVAVAFPKHSPLNPAWSGNGRAVTLGFGGDVHFEGAVGTRLANNPATALGDTIPQLFAGTQLRMVNLETVITDRTCPEPQPKQYIFDAPASAVTALKNASITVATEANDHGLDCGPQGLSQNLAVSAQTGFPILGIGSNAAQAFAPYRVTINGQRIVVITATQNIEGNLVGSWTATANNPGVASAIDPTALVREVQRVRRSADTVVVYLHWGTETQACPNPQQPPLAEQLVKAGADVVIGADAHVLLGAGYLGSAYVSYGLGNLAFYDNTPPETSSGTLILTVVGRHVTAAAFRPATILAGLPQPLTGQPATAAVQSWNAARSCTNLSATPGSTVATMAGETAPFVAPPTTTTTTSSSGNGGSASSTSSTTTTSTTSGGAHSGNTATTTTAPARTTTSVTDNAGG
;
A
#
# COMPACT_ATOMS: atom_id res chain seq x y z
N MET A 1 30.93 -48.64 -22.67
CA MET A 1 32.34 -48.44 -22.42
C MET A 1 32.92 -47.65 -23.60
N PRO A 2 33.82 -46.68 -23.47
CA PRO A 2 34.37 -45.94 -22.35
C PRO A 2 34.01 -44.42 -22.45
N GLY A 3 34.34 -43.52 -21.61
CA GLY A 3 35.23 -43.36 -20.50
C GLY A 3 35.06 -41.98 -19.85
N VAL A 4 35.22 -41.95 -18.56
CA VAL A 4 35.17 -40.76 -17.71
C VAL A 4 36.45 -39.94 -17.86
N VAL A 5 36.36 -38.62 -18.00
CA VAL A 5 37.51 -37.70 -17.80
C VAL A 5 37.12 -36.61 -16.84
N SER A 6 37.64 -36.77 -15.61
CA SER A 6 37.64 -35.82 -14.52
C SER A 6 38.64 -34.70 -14.79
N ARG A 7 38.21 -33.40 -14.68
CA ARG A 7 39.11 -32.26 -14.58
C ARG A 7 39.02 -31.61 -13.20
N LYS A 8 40.06 -31.83 -12.39
CA LYS A 8 40.38 -31.06 -11.21
C LYS A 8 40.72 -29.62 -11.58
N VAL A 9 40.06 -28.65 -10.97
CA VAL A 9 40.46 -27.25 -11.02
C VAL A 9 41.05 -26.86 -9.64
N ARG A 10 42.33 -26.44 -9.69
CA ARG A 10 43.15 -26.02 -8.55
C ARG A 10 42.64 -24.71 -7.94
N ARG A 11 42.43 -24.69 -6.63
CA ARG A 11 42.33 -23.49 -5.79
C ARG A 11 43.69 -22.81 -5.70
N ARG A 12 43.80 -21.55 -6.10
CA ARG A 12 44.89 -20.64 -5.68
C ARG A 12 44.37 -19.72 -4.59
N ARG A 13 44.91 -19.88 -3.39
CA ARG A 13 44.84 -18.91 -2.30
C ARG A 13 45.79 -17.76 -2.62
N LYS A 14 45.33 -16.51 -2.52
CA LYS A 14 46.19 -15.33 -2.36
C LYS A 14 45.93 -14.74 -0.99
N GLN A 15 46.96 -14.79 -0.17
CA GLN A 15 47.07 -14.03 1.06
C GLN A 15 47.34 -12.56 0.71
N PHE A 16 46.70 -11.62 1.38
CA PHE A 16 47.16 -10.24 1.44
C PHE A 16 47.33 -9.82 2.88
N ALA A 17 48.42 -9.13 3.08
CA ALA A 17 49.04 -8.79 4.36
C ALA A 17 48.33 -7.60 5.03
N ILE A 18 48.43 -7.61 6.34
CA ILE A 18 48.01 -6.58 7.30
C ILE A 18 48.97 -5.40 7.20
N GLY A 19 48.46 -4.21 6.99
CA GLY A 19 49.18 -2.96 7.16
C GLY A 19 48.46 -2.08 8.18
N GLY A 20 49.04 -1.94 9.36
CA GLY A 20 48.50 -1.11 10.42
C GLY A 20 48.83 0.37 10.19
N SER A 21 47.92 1.25 10.61
CA SER A 21 48.21 2.67 10.85
C SER A 21 47.51 3.12 12.12
N VAL A 22 48.36 3.50 13.07
CA VAL A 22 48.05 4.12 14.36
C VAL A 22 47.67 5.58 14.09
N ILE A 23 46.52 6.03 14.58
CA ILE A 23 46.17 7.48 14.64
C ILE A 23 46.03 7.87 16.11
N LEU A 24 46.82 8.86 16.45
CA LEU A 24 47.04 9.51 17.74
C LEU A 24 45.78 10.24 18.23
N LEU A 25 45.36 9.98 19.45
CA LEU A 25 44.35 10.75 20.20
C LEU A 25 45.10 11.88 20.95
N VAL A 26 44.75 13.14 20.68
CA VAL A 26 45.15 14.32 21.48
C VAL A 26 43.98 14.74 22.34
N ILE A 27 44.08 14.53 23.64
CA ILE A 27 43.16 15.03 24.65
C ILE A 27 43.76 16.36 25.15
N VAL A 28 43.02 17.46 25.00
CA VAL A 28 43.35 18.75 25.65
C VAL A 28 42.42 18.92 26.85
N TYR A 29 43.05 18.88 28.02
CA TYR A 29 42.42 19.13 29.32
C TYR A 29 42.68 20.61 29.68
N PHE A 30 41.63 21.40 29.90
CA PHE A 30 41.74 22.69 30.56
C PHE A 30 40.90 22.71 31.84
N ALA A 31 41.57 22.71 32.96
CA ALA A 31 41.02 23.03 34.27
C ALA A 31 41.23 24.51 34.54
N PHE A 32 40.19 25.23 34.95
CA PHE A 32 40.36 26.48 35.67
C PHE A 32 39.45 26.51 36.90
N ILE A 33 40.12 26.62 38.04
CA ILE A 33 39.55 26.88 39.36
C ILE A 33 39.54 28.38 39.56
N SER A 34 38.44 28.95 39.98
CA SER A 34 38.42 30.15 40.81
C SER A 34 37.04 30.32 41.47
N GLY A 35 37.03 30.35 42.79
CA GLY A 35 35.85 30.49 43.62
C GLY A 35 35.32 31.91 43.69
N GLY A 36 34.05 32.02 43.99
CA GLY A 36 33.35 33.25 44.31
C GLY A 36 32.00 32.91 44.97
N THR A 37 31.91 33.11 46.27
CA THR A 37 30.69 33.01 47.08
C THR A 37 29.80 34.21 46.84
N GLY A 38 28.64 33.98 46.26
CA GLY A 38 27.58 35.00 46.12
C GLY A 38 26.23 34.33 46.07
N THR A 39 25.43 34.55 47.11
CA THR A 39 24.03 34.11 47.20
C THR A 39 23.18 34.88 46.18
N PRO A 40 22.50 34.24 45.22
CA PRO A 40 21.54 34.97 44.40
C PRO A 40 20.11 34.75 44.95
N THR A 41 19.48 35.85 45.16
CA THR A 41 18.03 35.99 45.34
C THR A 41 17.30 35.46 44.10
N SER A 42 16.44 34.48 44.31
CA SER A 42 15.65 33.88 43.24
C SER A 42 14.51 34.81 42.80
N THR A 43 14.69 35.45 41.65
CA THR A 43 13.58 36.12 40.94
C THR A 43 13.13 35.18 39.82
N THR A 44 12.00 34.54 40.03
CA THR A 44 11.40 33.64 39.01
C THR A 44 10.78 34.48 37.89
N THR A 45 11.54 34.70 36.83
CA THR A 45 11.01 35.28 35.59
C THR A 45 10.56 34.10 34.70
N THR A 46 9.27 33.92 34.59
CA THR A 46 8.65 32.95 33.66
C THR A 46 8.84 33.47 32.24
N THR A 47 9.91 33.09 31.60
CA THR A 47 10.09 33.33 30.15
C THR A 47 9.31 32.26 29.39
N SER A 48 8.16 32.62 28.83
CA SER A 48 7.43 31.84 27.86
C SER A 48 8.32 31.68 26.62
N ALA A 49 8.92 30.51 26.46
CA ALA A 49 9.68 30.18 25.24
C ALA A 49 8.70 29.99 24.10
N HIS A 50 8.49 31.02 23.32
CA HIS A 50 7.95 30.90 21.99
C HIS A 50 8.94 30.04 21.16
N HIS A 51 8.63 28.78 20.91
CA HIS A 51 9.34 28.01 19.90
C HIS A 51 9.06 28.64 18.55
N ALA A 52 9.96 29.55 18.14
CA ALA A 52 9.99 30.01 16.76
C ALA A 52 10.33 28.80 15.88
N THR A 53 9.36 28.30 15.13
CA THR A 53 9.59 27.34 14.06
C THR A 53 10.47 28.02 13.02
N VAL A 54 11.77 27.74 13.06
CA VAL A 54 12.70 28.16 12.02
C VAL A 54 12.30 27.43 10.75
N ALA A 55 11.72 28.14 9.81
CA ALA A 55 11.45 27.60 8.48
C ALA A 55 12.79 27.26 7.83
N VAL A 56 13.09 25.98 7.69
CA VAL A 56 14.29 25.49 6.99
C VAL A 56 14.12 25.85 5.51
N ALA A 57 14.86 26.85 5.05
CA ALA A 57 14.89 27.23 3.64
C ALA A 57 15.69 26.18 2.86
N PHE A 58 15.02 25.36 2.07
CA PHE A 58 15.67 24.41 1.17
C PHE A 58 16.31 25.16 -0.01
N PRO A 59 17.48 24.72 -0.52
CA PRO A 59 18.06 25.27 -1.74
C PRO A 59 17.07 25.23 -2.91
N LYS A 60 17.01 26.30 -3.71
CA LYS A 60 16.07 26.41 -4.84
C LYS A 60 16.19 25.24 -5.85
N HIS A 61 17.36 24.64 -5.97
CA HIS A 61 17.68 23.53 -6.86
C HIS A 61 17.76 22.17 -6.14
N SER A 62 16.87 21.92 -5.20
CA SER A 62 16.83 20.69 -4.41
C SER A 62 15.47 19.98 -4.56
N PRO A 63 15.44 18.66 -4.71
CA PRO A 63 14.20 17.88 -4.63
C PRO A 63 13.43 18.06 -3.31
N LEU A 64 14.10 18.51 -2.25
CA LEU A 64 13.46 18.83 -0.96
C LEU A 64 12.62 20.11 -1.01
N ASN A 65 12.89 21.00 -1.98
CA ASN A 65 12.10 22.22 -2.15
C ASN A 65 10.70 21.88 -2.69
N PRO A 66 9.62 22.29 -2.03
CA PRO A 66 8.26 22.09 -2.56
C PRO A 66 8.03 22.67 -3.95
N ALA A 67 8.74 23.73 -4.32
CA ALA A 67 8.66 24.36 -5.65
C ALA A 67 9.60 23.71 -6.71
N TRP A 68 10.20 22.54 -6.40
CA TRP A 68 11.10 21.84 -7.32
C TRP A 68 10.38 21.34 -8.57
N SER A 69 10.79 21.81 -9.72
CA SER A 69 10.21 21.43 -11.03
C SER A 69 11.10 20.45 -11.83
N GLY A 70 12.10 19.84 -11.18
CA GLY A 70 13.01 18.93 -11.84
C GLY A 70 13.77 19.63 -12.96
N ASN A 71 13.78 18.99 -14.15
CA ASN A 71 14.34 19.58 -15.38
C ASN A 71 13.30 20.36 -16.22
N GLY A 72 12.08 20.58 -15.69
CA GLY A 72 10.99 21.29 -16.36
C GLY A 72 10.22 20.45 -17.40
N ARG A 73 10.62 19.21 -17.70
CA ARG A 73 9.93 18.37 -18.68
C ARG A 73 8.79 17.59 -18.03
N ALA A 74 7.64 17.59 -18.69
CA ALA A 74 6.48 16.85 -18.23
C ALA A 74 6.65 15.34 -18.38
N VAL A 75 6.08 14.59 -17.45
CA VAL A 75 5.91 13.14 -17.48
C VAL A 75 4.43 12.83 -17.26
N THR A 76 3.89 11.89 -18.05
CA THR A 76 2.50 11.47 -17.92
C THR A 76 2.45 10.08 -17.27
N LEU A 77 1.81 10.02 -16.10
CA LEU A 77 1.64 8.81 -15.30
C LEU A 77 0.19 8.36 -15.39
N GLY A 78 -0.04 7.06 -15.60
CA GLY A 78 -1.37 6.45 -15.64
C GLY A 78 -1.52 5.45 -14.49
N PHE A 79 -2.65 5.51 -13.80
CA PHE A 79 -2.97 4.63 -12.68
C PHE A 79 -4.34 3.99 -12.92
N GLY A 80 -4.43 2.67 -12.76
CA GLY A 80 -5.68 1.92 -12.67
C GLY A 80 -5.81 1.33 -11.27
N GLY A 81 -6.98 0.81 -10.94
CA GLY A 81 -7.24 0.10 -9.69
C GLY A 81 -6.94 -1.40 -9.81
N ASP A 82 -7.85 -2.23 -9.31
CA ASP A 82 -7.62 -3.64 -9.02
C ASP A 82 -7.73 -4.50 -10.27
N VAL A 83 -6.75 -5.37 -10.45
CA VAL A 83 -6.65 -6.36 -11.52
C VAL A 83 -6.44 -7.73 -10.89
N HIS A 84 -7.30 -8.68 -11.22
CA HIS A 84 -7.11 -10.07 -10.85
C HIS A 84 -7.44 -11.02 -12.02
N PHE A 85 -7.20 -12.31 -11.83
CA PHE A 85 -7.32 -13.30 -12.89
C PHE A 85 -8.32 -14.42 -12.57
N GLU A 86 -9.42 -14.09 -11.88
CA GLU A 86 -10.50 -15.00 -11.63
C GLU A 86 -11.69 -14.85 -12.60
N GLY A 87 -12.65 -15.74 -12.54
CA GLY A 87 -13.89 -15.66 -13.31
C GLY A 87 -13.67 -15.58 -14.81
N ALA A 88 -14.27 -14.56 -15.44
CA ALA A 88 -14.18 -14.36 -16.88
C ALA A 88 -12.75 -13.99 -17.34
N VAL A 89 -12.00 -13.23 -16.53
CA VAL A 89 -10.62 -12.86 -16.82
C VAL A 89 -9.70 -14.08 -16.75
N GLY A 90 -9.87 -14.95 -15.74
CA GLY A 90 -9.16 -16.23 -15.62
C GLY A 90 -9.43 -17.16 -16.80
N THR A 91 -10.69 -17.27 -17.23
CA THR A 91 -11.07 -18.05 -18.43
C THR A 91 -10.36 -17.49 -19.68
N ARG A 92 -10.29 -16.18 -19.85
CA ARG A 92 -9.55 -15.55 -20.95
C ARG A 92 -8.05 -15.85 -20.88
N LEU A 93 -7.47 -15.78 -19.68
CA LEU A 93 -6.06 -16.08 -19.45
C LEU A 93 -5.73 -17.51 -19.81
N ALA A 94 -6.55 -18.48 -19.39
CA ALA A 94 -6.36 -19.88 -19.73
C ALA A 94 -6.43 -20.14 -21.24
N ASN A 95 -7.34 -19.46 -21.95
CA ASN A 95 -7.52 -19.62 -23.39
C ASN A 95 -6.42 -18.94 -24.20
N ASN A 96 -6.07 -17.69 -23.89
CA ASN A 96 -5.03 -16.93 -24.59
C ASN A 96 -4.47 -15.81 -23.69
N PRO A 97 -3.31 -16.04 -23.05
CA PRO A 97 -2.69 -15.03 -22.20
C PRO A 97 -2.40 -13.70 -22.92
N ALA A 98 -2.10 -13.74 -24.21
CA ALA A 98 -1.75 -12.54 -24.96
C ALA A 98 -2.89 -11.53 -25.09
N THR A 99 -4.15 -11.98 -25.01
CA THR A 99 -5.35 -11.14 -25.17
C THR A 99 -6.26 -11.17 -23.95
N ALA A 100 -5.82 -11.76 -22.84
CA ALA A 100 -6.67 -12.00 -21.67
C ALA A 100 -7.26 -10.69 -21.08
N LEU A 101 -6.49 -9.61 -21.07
CA LEU A 101 -6.91 -8.28 -20.58
C LEU A 101 -7.46 -7.37 -21.70
N GLY A 102 -7.66 -7.90 -22.92
CA GLY A 102 -8.28 -7.19 -24.04
C GLY A 102 -7.49 -5.98 -24.53
N ASP A 103 -8.11 -5.22 -25.46
CA ASP A 103 -7.50 -4.06 -26.10
C ASP A 103 -7.96 -2.73 -25.47
N THR A 104 -8.89 -2.75 -24.55
CA THR A 104 -9.49 -1.56 -23.95
C THR A 104 -8.61 -0.92 -22.87
N ILE A 105 -7.85 -1.75 -22.13
CA ILE A 105 -6.91 -1.26 -21.12
C ILE A 105 -5.82 -0.41 -21.74
N PRO A 106 -5.15 -0.82 -22.84
CA PRO A 106 -4.20 0.05 -23.56
C PRO A 106 -4.79 1.38 -24.01
N GLN A 107 -6.07 1.41 -24.42
CA GLN A 107 -6.76 2.64 -24.82
C GLN A 107 -6.96 3.59 -23.62
N LEU A 108 -7.34 3.06 -22.46
CA LEU A 108 -7.51 3.84 -21.23
C LEU A 108 -6.17 4.46 -20.76
N PHE A 109 -5.04 3.81 -21.03
CA PHE A 109 -3.70 4.33 -20.73
C PHE A 109 -3.02 5.06 -21.89
N ALA A 110 -3.69 5.31 -23.02
CA ALA A 110 -3.07 5.92 -24.19
C ALA A 110 -2.37 7.24 -23.86
N GLY A 111 -1.13 7.42 -24.37
CA GLY A 111 -0.33 8.62 -24.16
C GLY A 111 0.36 8.72 -22.80
N THR A 112 0.29 7.69 -21.94
CA THR A 112 1.03 7.64 -20.67
C THR A 112 2.36 6.94 -20.81
N GLN A 113 3.33 7.35 -20.01
CA GLN A 113 4.70 6.84 -20.05
C GLN A 113 4.99 5.81 -18.94
N LEU A 114 4.29 5.90 -17.82
CA LEU A 114 4.25 4.89 -16.76
C LEU A 114 2.80 4.46 -16.58
N ARG A 115 2.53 3.16 -16.45
CA ARG A 115 1.19 2.58 -16.30
C ARG A 115 1.21 1.58 -15.17
N MET A 116 0.52 1.90 -14.10
CA MET A 116 0.54 1.14 -12.85
C MET A 116 -0.86 0.70 -12.44
N VAL A 117 -0.95 -0.51 -11.91
CA VAL A 117 -2.18 -1.11 -11.37
C VAL A 117 -1.90 -1.80 -10.02
N ASN A 118 -2.94 -2.05 -9.22
CA ASN A 118 -2.90 -3.05 -8.17
C ASN A 118 -3.13 -4.43 -8.81
N LEU A 119 -2.20 -5.35 -8.59
CA LEU A 119 -2.32 -6.75 -8.97
C LEU A 119 -2.77 -7.54 -7.73
N GLU A 120 -4.04 -7.81 -7.68
CA GLU A 120 -4.68 -8.47 -6.53
C GLU A 120 -4.75 -9.97 -6.75
N THR A 121 -3.58 -10.55 -6.96
CA THR A 121 -3.42 -11.96 -7.33
C THR A 121 -1.96 -12.36 -7.17
N VAL A 122 -1.68 -13.43 -6.43
CA VAL A 122 -0.34 -14.02 -6.35
C VAL A 122 -0.01 -14.73 -7.66
N ILE A 123 1.18 -14.52 -8.20
CA ILE A 123 1.64 -15.27 -9.38
C ILE A 123 2.37 -16.53 -8.94
N THR A 124 1.81 -17.70 -9.28
CA THR A 124 2.39 -19.00 -8.97
C THR A 124 2.75 -19.79 -10.24
N ASP A 125 3.41 -20.93 -10.09
CA ASP A 125 3.76 -21.77 -11.25
C ASP A 125 2.53 -22.46 -11.87
N ARG A 126 1.63 -22.99 -11.04
CA ARG A 126 0.44 -23.76 -11.51
C ARG A 126 -0.72 -23.77 -10.54
N THR A 127 -0.45 -23.91 -9.27
CA THR A 127 -1.45 -24.00 -8.20
C THR A 127 -0.89 -23.34 -6.96
N CYS A 128 -1.76 -22.78 -6.16
CA CYS A 128 -1.42 -22.19 -4.87
C CYS A 128 -0.76 -23.25 -3.97
N PRO A 129 0.56 -23.16 -3.69
CA PRO A 129 1.26 -24.22 -2.96
C PRO A 129 0.88 -24.28 -1.47
N GLU A 130 0.45 -23.17 -0.90
CA GLU A 130 0.25 -23.00 0.54
C GLU A 130 -0.94 -22.06 0.82
N PRO A 131 -2.19 -22.47 0.43
CA PRO A 131 -3.38 -21.61 0.58
C PRO A 131 -3.55 -21.14 2.02
N GLN A 132 -3.71 -19.85 2.20
CA GLN A 132 -3.84 -19.22 3.51
C GLN A 132 -5.28 -19.34 4.06
N PRO A 133 -5.49 -19.29 5.39
CA PRO A 133 -6.80 -19.48 6.00
C PRO A 133 -7.66 -18.21 5.89
N LYS A 134 -8.08 -17.87 4.68
CA LYS A 134 -8.99 -16.76 4.34
C LYS A 134 -10.08 -17.22 3.37
N GLN A 135 -11.10 -16.39 3.20
CA GLN A 135 -12.29 -16.75 2.42
C GLN A 135 -11.99 -16.85 0.92
N TYR A 136 -11.23 -15.91 0.40
CA TYR A 136 -10.89 -15.82 -1.02
C TYR A 136 -9.38 -15.99 -1.19
N ILE A 137 -8.99 -16.83 -2.13
CA ILE A 137 -7.61 -17.08 -2.52
C ILE A 137 -7.50 -16.77 -4.01
N PHE A 138 -6.65 -15.81 -4.36
CA PHE A 138 -6.44 -15.41 -5.74
C PHE A 138 -5.04 -15.78 -6.20
N ASP A 139 -4.94 -16.72 -7.14
CA ASP A 139 -3.68 -17.09 -7.76
C ASP A 139 -3.79 -17.18 -9.28
N ALA A 140 -2.70 -16.90 -9.96
CA ALA A 140 -2.64 -16.97 -11.40
C ALA A 140 -1.29 -17.53 -11.88
N PRO A 141 -1.24 -18.22 -13.03
CA PRO A 141 0.00 -18.69 -13.59
C PRO A 141 0.87 -17.55 -14.10
N ALA A 142 2.19 -17.78 -14.26
CA ALA A 142 3.17 -16.81 -14.76
C ALA A 142 2.77 -16.14 -16.10
N SER A 143 1.89 -16.78 -16.88
CA SER A 143 1.33 -16.19 -18.12
C SER A 143 0.47 -14.93 -17.88
N ALA A 144 0.02 -14.67 -16.64
CA ALA A 144 -0.63 -13.42 -16.28
C ALA A 144 0.29 -12.21 -16.51
N VAL A 145 1.60 -12.36 -16.32
CA VAL A 145 2.59 -11.31 -16.66
C VAL A 145 2.60 -11.01 -18.17
N THR A 146 2.38 -12.01 -19.02
CA THR A 146 2.22 -11.79 -20.46
C THR A 146 0.98 -10.95 -20.76
N ALA A 147 -0.14 -11.25 -20.07
CA ALA A 147 -1.37 -10.46 -20.22
C ALA A 147 -1.17 -9.00 -19.77
N LEU A 148 -0.52 -8.78 -18.62
CA LEU A 148 -0.21 -7.43 -18.12
C LEU A 148 0.66 -6.64 -19.09
N LYS A 149 1.74 -7.23 -19.61
CA LYS A 149 2.62 -6.59 -20.60
C LYS A 149 1.88 -6.23 -21.89
N ASN A 150 1.06 -7.14 -22.41
CA ASN A 150 0.28 -6.90 -23.62
C ASN A 150 -0.82 -5.85 -23.41
N ALA A 151 -1.37 -5.77 -22.20
CA ALA A 151 -2.25 -4.67 -21.79
C ALA A 151 -1.49 -3.35 -21.56
N SER A 152 -0.20 -3.31 -21.93
CA SER A 152 0.67 -2.15 -21.79
C SER A 152 0.93 -1.69 -20.34
N ILE A 153 0.64 -2.51 -19.34
CA ILE A 153 1.03 -2.24 -17.95
C ILE A 153 2.55 -2.31 -17.83
N THR A 154 3.14 -1.34 -17.14
CA THR A 154 4.61 -1.24 -17.00
C THR A 154 5.11 -1.64 -15.63
N VAL A 155 4.26 -1.60 -14.62
CA VAL A 155 4.56 -1.95 -13.23
C VAL A 155 3.25 -2.30 -12.51
N ALA A 156 3.30 -3.23 -11.57
CA ALA A 156 2.18 -3.58 -10.70
C ALA A 156 2.61 -3.58 -9.23
N THR A 157 1.65 -3.42 -8.32
CA THR A 157 1.85 -3.65 -6.89
C THR A 157 1.05 -4.86 -6.44
N GLU A 158 1.64 -5.67 -5.59
CA GLU A 158 1.01 -6.73 -4.80
C GLU A 158 1.13 -6.45 -3.29
N ALA A 159 1.39 -5.20 -2.91
CA ALA A 159 1.19 -4.78 -1.53
C ALA A 159 -0.31 -4.69 -1.25
N ASN A 160 -0.97 -5.82 -1.09
CA ASN A 160 -2.40 -5.94 -0.86
C ASN A 160 -2.70 -7.14 0.05
N ASP A 161 -3.97 -7.38 0.34
CA ASP A 161 -4.45 -8.47 1.17
C ASP A 161 -4.49 -9.83 0.43
N HIS A 162 -4.08 -9.87 -0.84
CA HIS A 162 -3.89 -11.09 -1.64
C HIS A 162 -2.42 -11.41 -1.93
N GLY A 163 -1.47 -10.55 -1.55
CA GLY A 163 -0.04 -10.70 -1.88
C GLY A 163 0.65 -11.95 -1.29
N LEU A 164 0.05 -12.62 -0.30
CA LEU A 164 0.52 -13.88 0.28
C LEU A 164 -0.55 -14.98 0.32
N ASP A 165 -1.57 -14.92 -0.50
CA ASP A 165 -2.63 -15.93 -0.53
C ASP A 165 -2.11 -17.37 -0.60
N CYS A 166 -0.97 -17.55 -1.25
CA CYS A 166 -0.31 -18.85 -1.42
C CYS A 166 0.91 -19.04 -0.51
N GLY A 167 0.98 -18.30 0.59
CA GLY A 167 2.00 -18.40 1.63
C GLY A 167 3.41 -18.03 1.16
N PRO A 168 4.42 -18.28 2.01
CA PRO A 168 5.82 -17.97 1.69
C PRO A 168 6.35 -18.68 0.45
N GLN A 169 5.85 -19.89 0.13
CA GLN A 169 6.24 -20.61 -1.09
C GLN A 169 5.67 -19.92 -2.34
N GLY A 170 4.38 -19.53 -2.33
CA GLY A 170 3.77 -18.76 -3.41
C GLY A 170 4.48 -17.42 -3.62
N LEU A 171 4.78 -16.69 -2.55
CA LEU A 171 5.56 -15.46 -2.63
C LEU A 171 6.94 -15.69 -3.27
N SER A 172 7.64 -16.78 -2.94
CA SER A 172 8.94 -17.10 -3.54
C SER A 172 8.82 -17.34 -5.05
N GLN A 173 7.78 -18.05 -5.50
CA GLN A 173 7.49 -18.25 -6.93
C GLN A 173 7.19 -16.92 -7.62
N ASN A 174 6.39 -16.07 -7.01
CA ASN A 174 6.03 -14.75 -7.52
C ASN A 174 7.25 -13.85 -7.71
N LEU A 175 8.13 -13.77 -6.71
CA LEU A 175 9.40 -13.04 -6.80
C LEU A 175 10.29 -13.59 -7.92
N ALA A 176 10.32 -14.92 -8.10
CA ALA A 176 11.07 -15.55 -9.19
C ALA A 176 10.49 -15.20 -10.55
N VAL A 177 9.16 -15.21 -10.72
CA VAL A 177 8.50 -14.80 -11.98
C VAL A 177 8.77 -13.34 -12.30
N SER A 178 8.67 -12.44 -11.31
CA SER A 178 9.02 -11.02 -11.50
C SER A 178 10.47 -10.86 -11.98
N ALA A 179 11.42 -11.55 -11.36
CA ALA A 179 12.83 -11.51 -11.74
C ALA A 179 13.09 -12.10 -13.15
N GLN A 180 12.51 -13.25 -13.48
CA GLN A 180 12.68 -13.94 -14.77
C GLN A 180 12.06 -13.15 -15.92
N THR A 181 10.91 -12.57 -15.71
CA THR A 181 10.19 -11.82 -16.76
C THR A 181 10.67 -10.39 -16.90
N GLY A 182 11.39 -9.87 -15.90
CA GLY A 182 11.76 -8.46 -15.80
C GLY A 182 10.54 -7.53 -15.63
N PHE A 183 9.37 -8.06 -15.27
CA PHE A 183 8.19 -7.26 -15.00
C PHE A 183 8.18 -6.85 -13.51
N PRO A 184 8.21 -5.54 -13.20
CA PRO A 184 8.27 -5.09 -11.82
C PRO A 184 6.95 -5.38 -11.08
N ILE A 185 7.02 -6.20 -10.04
CA ILE A 185 5.95 -6.43 -9.05
C ILE A 185 6.48 -5.89 -7.73
N LEU A 186 5.80 -4.88 -7.19
CA LEU A 186 6.24 -4.12 -6.02
C LEU A 186 5.45 -4.53 -4.79
N GLY A 187 5.98 -4.18 -3.61
CA GLY A 187 5.24 -4.29 -2.36
C GLY A 187 5.33 -5.65 -1.69
N ILE A 188 6.04 -6.60 -2.27
CA ILE A 188 6.30 -7.93 -1.73
C ILE A 188 7.80 -8.19 -1.65
N GLY A 189 8.21 -9.06 -0.73
CA GLY A 189 9.65 -9.36 -0.60
C GLY A 189 9.96 -10.49 0.34
N SER A 190 11.17 -11.04 0.22
CA SER A 190 11.75 -12.02 1.14
C SER A 190 12.06 -11.43 2.53
N ASN A 191 11.97 -10.11 2.65
CA ASN A 191 12.11 -9.33 3.88
C ASN A 191 11.59 -7.90 3.67
N ALA A 192 11.48 -7.11 4.74
CA ALA A 192 10.98 -5.74 4.68
C ALA A 192 11.80 -4.83 3.74
N ALA A 193 13.12 -5.01 3.64
CA ALA A 193 13.96 -4.20 2.77
C ALA A 193 13.59 -4.40 1.28
N GLN A 194 13.25 -5.63 0.90
CA GLN A 194 12.78 -5.93 -0.45
C GLN A 194 11.32 -5.52 -0.64
N ALA A 195 10.43 -5.79 0.32
CA ALA A 195 9.02 -5.42 0.21
C ALA A 195 8.82 -3.90 0.06
N PHE A 196 9.58 -3.08 0.79
CA PHE A 196 9.58 -1.63 0.68
C PHE A 196 10.55 -1.07 -0.38
N ALA A 197 11.19 -1.94 -1.18
CA ALA A 197 12.13 -1.45 -2.21
C ALA A 197 11.43 -0.55 -3.22
N PRO A 198 11.89 0.71 -3.40
CA PRO A 198 11.23 1.64 -4.29
C PRO A 198 11.54 1.31 -5.75
N TYR A 199 10.52 1.35 -6.59
CA TYR A 199 10.70 1.33 -8.04
C TYR A 199 11.22 2.68 -8.52
N ARG A 200 12.29 2.68 -9.30
CA ARG A 200 12.95 3.89 -9.80
C ARG A 200 13.01 3.88 -11.30
N VAL A 201 12.50 4.92 -11.92
CA VAL A 201 12.55 5.09 -13.37
C VAL A 201 12.86 6.54 -13.72
N THR A 202 13.60 6.73 -14.80
CA THR A 202 13.84 8.07 -15.36
C THR A 202 13.09 8.20 -16.68
N ILE A 203 12.16 9.15 -16.72
CA ILE A 203 11.31 9.42 -17.88
C ILE A 203 11.49 10.91 -18.25
N ASN A 204 11.82 11.19 -19.50
CA ASN A 204 12.12 12.56 -19.97
C ASN A 204 13.21 13.27 -19.14
N GLY A 205 14.10 12.49 -18.50
CA GLY A 205 15.12 13.00 -17.59
C GLY A 205 14.60 13.39 -16.20
N GLN A 206 13.34 13.13 -15.87
CA GLN A 206 12.76 13.24 -14.52
C GLN A 206 12.88 11.91 -13.78
N ARG A 207 13.33 11.94 -12.55
CA ARG A 207 13.49 10.77 -11.66
C ARG A 207 12.20 10.52 -10.91
N ILE A 208 11.43 9.55 -11.37
CA ILE A 208 10.18 9.11 -10.75
C ILE A 208 10.49 7.95 -9.81
N VAL A 209 9.99 8.02 -8.58
CA VAL A 209 10.11 6.95 -7.58
C VAL A 209 8.73 6.55 -7.12
N VAL A 210 8.45 5.24 -7.14
CA VAL A 210 7.19 4.67 -6.66
C VAL A 210 7.48 3.79 -5.45
N ILE A 211 6.68 3.93 -4.40
CA ILE A 211 6.67 3.08 -3.20
C ILE A 211 5.26 2.56 -3.03
N THR A 212 5.13 1.31 -2.56
CA THR A 212 3.82 0.69 -2.36
C THR A 212 3.70 0.08 -0.97
N ALA A 213 2.47 0.05 -0.43
CA ALA A 213 2.18 -0.62 0.84
C ALA A 213 0.68 -0.93 0.96
N THR A 214 0.30 -1.78 1.92
CA THR A 214 -1.10 -2.08 2.24
C THR A 214 -1.43 -1.71 3.69
N GLN A 215 -2.63 -1.16 3.91
CA GLN A 215 -3.27 -1.07 5.24
C GLN A 215 -4.20 -2.25 5.52
N ASN A 216 -4.56 -3.00 4.48
CA ASN A 216 -5.50 -4.11 4.58
C ASN A 216 -4.74 -5.43 4.56
N ILE A 217 -4.86 -6.16 5.65
CA ILE A 217 -4.42 -7.54 5.85
C ILE A 217 -5.41 -8.11 6.86
N GLU A 218 -5.95 -9.30 6.64
CA GLU A 218 -6.83 -9.95 7.60
C GLU A 218 -6.19 -10.04 8.99
N GLY A 219 -6.94 -9.67 10.01
CA GLY A 219 -6.41 -9.46 11.37
C GLY A 219 -5.62 -10.65 11.94
N ASN A 220 -6.02 -11.89 11.61
CA ASN A 220 -5.31 -13.12 11.99
C ASN A 220 -4.01 -13.35 11.19
N LEU A 221 -3.82 -12.66 10.06
CA LEU A 221 -2.67 -12.83 9.17
C LEU A 221 -1.65 -11.69 9.29
N VAL A 222 -1.98 -10.57 9.93
CA VAL A 222 -1.09 -9.40 10.05
C VAL A 222 0.32 -9.78 10.51
N GLY A 223 0.43 -10.64 11.53
CA GLY A 223 1.73 -11.05 12.09
C GLY A 223 2.57 -11.90 11.16
N SER A 224 1.95 -12.75 10.34
CA SER A 224 2.64 -13.64 9.41
C SER A 224 2.86 -13.03 8.02
N TRP A 225 2.03 -12.08 7.63
CA TRP A 225 2.05 -11.47 6.30
C TRP A 225 2.87 -10.18 6.22
N THR A 226 3.00 -9.45 7.34
CA THR A 226 3.85 -8.26 7.37
C THR A 226 5.32 -8.65 7.18
N ALA A 227 5.95 -8.10 6.15
CA ALA A 227 7.37 -8.27 5.93
C ALA A 227 8.18 -7.67 7.08
N THR A 228 9.12 -8.43 7.63
CA THR A 228 10.06 -7.98 8.67
C THR A 228 11.50 -8.09 8.17
N ALA A 229 12.47 -7.74 9.00
CA ALA A 229 13.89 -7.91 8.63
C ALA A 229 14.23 -9.35 8.26
N ASN A 230 13.53 -10.34 8.86
CA ASN A 230 13.86 -11.77 8.75
C ASN A 230 12.73 -12.61 8.14
N ASN A 231 11.54 -12.05 7.96
CA ASN A 231 10.38 -12.78 7.42
C ASN A 231 9.94 -12.19 6.08
N PRO A 232 9.61 -13.05 5.09
CA PRO A 232 8.98 -12.62 3.85
C PRO A 232 7.59 -12.05 4.12
N GLY A 233 7.10 -11.21 3.19
CA GLY A 233 5.77 -10.66 3.32
C GLY A 233 5.49 -9.48 2.41
N VAL A 234 4.35 -8.82 2.69
CA VAL A 234 3.96 -7.56 2.05
C VAL A 234 4.49 -6.35 2.81
N ALA A 235 4.68 -5.24 2.10
CA ALA A 235 4.95 -3.93 2.69
C ALA A 235 3.68 -3.44 3.41
N SER A 236 3.63 -3.59 4.73
CA SER A 236 2.48 -3.20 5.54
C SER A 236 2.56 -1.74 5.97
N ALA A 237 1.47 -1.00 5.82
CA ALA A 237 1.25 0.35 6.33
C ALA A 237 0.23 0.38 7.48
N ILE A 238 -0.08 -0.76 8.10
CA ILE A 238 -0.86 -0.83 9.36
C ILE A 238 -0.10 -0.04 10.44
N ASP A 239 1.22 -0.24 10.56
CA ASP A 239 2.13 0.74 11.15
C ASP A 239 2.84 1.48 10.02
N PRO A 240 2.53 2.77 9.76
CA PRO A 240 3.07 3.50 8.63
C PRO A 240 4.52 3.95 8.81
N THR A 241 5.15 3.68 9.95
CA THR A 241 6.49 4.20 10.30
C THR A 241 7.55 3.86 9.25
N ALA A 242 7.55 2.61 8.75
CA ALA A 242 8.51 2.15 7.74
C ALA A 242 8.25 2.85 6.39
N LEU A 243 6.99 2.94 5.97
CA LEU A 243 6.58 3.63 4.74
C LEU A 243 6.95 5.11 4.76
N VAL A 244 6.60 5.83 5.83
CA VAL A 244 6.90 7.26 6.00
C VAL A 244 8.40 7.51 5.94
N ARG A 245 9.19 6.68 6.60
CA ARG A 245 10.67 6.77 6.58
C ARG A 245 11.22 6.54 5.16
N GLU A 246 10.66 5.59 4.42
CA GLU A 246 11.09 5.33 3.05
C GLU A 246 10.74 6.49 2.11
N VAL A 247 9.54 7.09 2.23
CA VAL A 247 9.17 8.32 1.50
C VAL A 247 10.17 9.44 1.78
N GLN A 248 10.50 9.71 3.05
CA GLN A 248 11.49 10.72 3.42
C GLN A 248 12.88 10.43 2.84
N ARG A 249 13.27 9.16 2.80
CA ARG A 249 14.56 8.73 2.25
C ARG A 249 14.65 8.99 0.75
N VAL A 250 13.63 8.56 -0.01
CA VAL A 250 13.64 8.71 -1.48
C VAL A 250 13.43 10.15 -1.93
N ARG A 251 12.69 10.96 -1.15
CA ARG A 251 12.46 12.38 -1.46
C ARG A 251 13.76 13.16 -1.73
N ARG A 252 14.86 12.76 -1.10
CA ARG A 252 16.15 13.42 -1.24
C ARG A 252 16.74 13.32 -2.65
N SER A 253 16.30 12.34 -3.46
CA SER A 253 16.88 12.04 -4.77
C SER A 253 15.88 11.92 -5.91
N ALA A 254 14.57 11.97 -5.63
CA ALA A 254 13.51 11.87 -6.63
C ALA A 254 13.07 13.26 -7.11
N ASP A 255 12.64 13.39 -8.34
CA ASP A 255 11.94 14.59 -8.81
C ASP A 255 10.45 14.48 -8.48
N THR A 256 9.86 13.31 -8.66
CA THR A 256 8.49 12.99 -8.25
C THR A 256 8.48 11.74 -7.38
N VAL A 257 7.78 11.78 -6.24
CA VAL A 257 7.53 10.62 -5.36
C VAL A 257 6.06 10.25 -5.42
N VAL A 258 5.81 9.01 -5.82
CA VAL A 258 4.48 8.38 -5.88
C VAL A 258 4.39 7.34 -4.77
N VAL A 259 3.30 7.34 -4.02
CA VAL A 259 2.94 6.26 -3.10
C VAL A 259 1.66 5.62 -3.62
N TYR A 260 1.66 4.31 -3.82
CA TYR A 260 0.48 3.54 -4.18
C TYR A 260 0.07 2.64 -3.01
N LEU A 261 -1.17 2.76 -2.54
CA LEU A 261 -1.67 2.08 -1.35
C LEU A 261 -2.86 1.18 -1.68
N HIS A 262 -2.88 0.02 -1.08
CA HIS A 262 -4.05 -0.82 -0.96
C HIS A 262 -4.67 -0.55 0.40
N TRP A 263 -5.80 0.15 0.44
CA TRP A 263 -6.40 0.70 1.65
C TRP A 263 -7.87 1.09 1.46
N GLY A 264 -8.57 1.23 2.56
CA GLY A 264 -9.96 1.68 2.53
C GLY A 264 -10.88 0.66 3.20
N THR A 265 -12.12 0.66 2.81
CA THR A 265 -13.13 -0.31 3.20
C THR A 265 -13.93 -0.67 1.97
N GLU A 266 -14.00 -1.95 1.66
CA GLU A 266 -14.71 -2.46 0.50
C GLU A 266 -16.14 -1.88 0.39
N THR A 267 -16.54 -1.53 -0.81
CA THR A 267 -17.84 -0.98 -1.19
C THR A 267 -18.22 0.38 -0.56
N GLN A 268 -17.35 0.97 0.26
CA GLN A 268 -17.57 2.31 0.80
C GLN A 268 -17.05 3.39 -0.14
N ALA A 269 -17.94 4.26 -0.62
CA ALA A 269 -17.61 5.32 -1.60
C ALA A 269 -16.90 6.55 -0.99
N CYS A 270 -16.76 6.63 0.33
CA CYS A 270 -16.01 7.67 1.04
C CYS A 270 -14.82 7.07 1.78
N PRO A 271 -13.71 7.82 1.92
CA PRO A 271 -12.57 7.34 2.69
C PRO A 271 -12.94 6.98 4.12
N ASN A 272 -12.39 5.87 4.62
CA ASN A 272 -12.53 5.53 6.04
C ASN A 272 -11.66 6.47 6.92
N PRO A 273 -11.87 6.51 8.26
CA PRO A 273 -11.17 7.43 9.14
C PRO A 273 -9.64 7.28 9.17
N GLN A 274 -9.08 6.19 8.65
CA GLN A 274 -7.63 5.92 8.65
C GLN A 274 -6.93 6.51 7.42
N GLN A 275 -7.62 6.61 6.29
CA GLN A 275 -7.03 7.05 5.03
C GLN A 275 -6.58 8.53 5.04
N PRO A 276 -7.38 9.52 5.48
CA PRO A 276 -6.96 10.93 5.44
C PRO A 276 -5.72 11.23 6.33
N PRO A 277 -5.61 10.74 7.58
CA PRO A 277 -4.41 10.96 8.38
C PRO A 277 -3.14 10.36 7.78
N LEU A 278 -3.23 9.17 7.15
CA LEU A 278 -2.09 8.56 6.48
C LEU A 278 -1.70 9.36 5.23
N ALA A 279 -2.65 9.80 4.42
CA ALA A 279 -2.38 10.67 3.27
C ALA A 279 -1.63 11.93 3.70
N GLU A 280 -2.05 12.59 4.79
CA GLU A 280 -1.36 13.76 5.34
C GLU A 280 0.06 13.45 5.80
N GLN A 281 0.29 12.33 6.46
CA GLN A 281 1.62 11.90 6.89
C GLN A 281 2.55 11.70 5.69
N LEU A 282 2.05 11.05 4.63
CA LEU A 282 2.83 10.78 3.42
C LEU A 282 3.16 12.05 2.66
N VAL A 283 2.21 12.97 2.52
CA VAL A 283 2.43 14.28 1.90
C VAL A 283 3.44 15.10 2.71
N LYS A 284 3.33 15.13 4.03
CA LYS A 284 4.31 15.76 4.93
C LYS A 284 5.70 15.12 4.81
N ALA A 285 5.77 13.81 4.60
CA ALA A 285 7.02 13.07 4.38
C ALA A 285 7.66 13.37 3.01
N GLY A 286 6.90 13.90 2.06
CA GLY A 286 7.38 14.32 0.74
C GLY A 286 6.80 13.55 -0.44
N ALA A 287 5.69 12.83 -0.29
CA ALA A 287 4.93 12.31 -1.41
C ALA A 287 4.30 13.44 -2.22
N ASP A 288 4.40 13.37 -3.53
CA ASP A 288 3.79 14.33 -4.47
C ASP A 288 2.48 13.76 -5.05
N VAL A 289 2.36 12.43 -5.07
CA VAL A 289 1.18 11.70 -5.55
C VAL A 289 0.92 10.54 -4.59
N VAL A 290 -0.36 10.37 -4.15
CA VAL A 290 -0.83 9.21 -3.39
C VAL A 290 -2.01 8.60 -4.14
N ILE A 291 -1.93 7.32 -4.45
CA ILE A 291 -2.94 6.56 -5.20
C ILE A 291 -3.47 5.44 -4.32
N GLY A 292 -4.77 5.22 -4.34
CA GLY A 292 -5.44 4.16 -3.60
C GLY A 292 -6.16 3.13 -4.47
N ALA A 293 -6.23 1.91 -3.98
CA ALA A 293 -6.99 0.76 -4.47
C ALA A 293 -7.63 0.01 -3.29
N ASP A 294 -8.29 -1.13 -3.47
CA ASP A 294 -8.91 -1.99 -2.46
C ASP A 294 -10.44 -1.84 -2.32
N ALA A 295 -10.93 -0.62 -2.21
CA ALA A 295 -12.36 -0.41 -1.90
C ALA A 295 -13.31 -0.96 -2.97
N HIS A 296 -12.81 -1.46 -4.10
CA HIS A 296 -13.53 -1.95 -5.27
C HIS A 296 -14.50 -0.96 -5.90
N VAL A 297 -14.60 0.25 -5.35
CA VAL A 297 -15.40 1.36 -5.84
C VAL A 297 -14.53 2.62 -6.00
N LEU A 298 -15.00 3.55 -6.85
CA LEU A 298 -14.31 4.81 -7.06
C LEU A 298 -14.50 5.75 -5.87
N LEU A 299 -13.41 6.18 -5.25
CA LEU A 299 -13.39 7.20 -4.20
C LEU A 299 -12.91 8.54 -4.75
N GLY A 300 -13.19 9.62 -4.01
CA GLY A 300 -12.82 10.97 -4.41
C GLY A 300 -11.32 11.20 -4.58
N ALA A 301 -10.97 12.08 -5.52
CA ALA A 301 -9.60 12.50 -5.78
C ALA A 301 -9.46 14.01 -5.92
N GLY A 302 -8.28 14.54 -5.63
CA GLY A 302 -7.98 15.96 -5.68
C GLY A 302 -6.65 16.31 -5.03
N TYR A 303 -6.48 17.55 -4.65
CA TYR A 303 -5.25 18.05 -4.06
C TYR A 303 -5.33 18.10 -2.53
N LEU A 304 -4.29 17.61 -1.89
CA LEU A 304 -3.99 17.77 -0.48
C LEU A 304 -2.77 18.70 -0.36
N GLY A 305 -3.02 19.99 -0.20
CA GLY A 305 -1.98 21.00 -0.39
C GLY A 305 -1.50 21.04 -1.84
N SER A 306 -0.22 20.85 -2.09
CA SER A 306 0.36 20.74 -3.44
C SER A 306 0.39 19.34 -4.02
N ALA A 307 0.20 18.31 -3.20
CA ALA A 307 0.21 16.91 -3.62
C ALA A 307 -1.17 16.48 -4.16
N TYR A 308 -1.19 15.51 -5.06
CA TYR A 308 -2.44 14.93 -5.58
C TYR A 308 -2.72 13.58 -4.91
N VAL A 309 -3.94 13.40 -4.42
CA VAL A 309 -4.39 12.18 -3.73
C VAL A 309 -5.62 11.63 -4.46
N SER A 310 -5.63 10.34 -4.73
CA SER A 310 -6.82 9.56 -5.12
C SER A 310 -7.04 8.50 -4.07
N TYR A 311 -8.17 8.54 -3.36
CA TYR A 311 -8.43 7.61 -2.26
C TYR A 311 -8.78 6.19 -2.72
N GLY A 312 -9.31 6.01 -3.93
CA GLY A 312 -9.59 4.69 -4.50
C GLY A 312 -9.92 4.76 -5.98
N LEU A 313 -9.32 3.86 -6.76
CA LEU A 313 -9.54 3.76 -8.21
C LEU A 313 -10.49 2.62 -8.59
N GLY A 314 -11.06 1.90 -7.59
CA GLY A 314 -11.97 0.78 -7.82
C GLY A 314 -11.34 -0.33 -8.64
N ASN A 315 -12.18 -1.12 -9.29
CA ASN A 315 -11.76 -2.23 -10.14
C ASN A 315 -11.34 -1.75 -11.54
N LEU A 316 -10.29 -2.35 -12.11
CA LEU A 316 -9.91 -2.17 -13.51
C LEU A 316 -10.23 -3.41 -14.35
N ALA A 317 -9.80 -4.59 -13.90
CA ALA A 317 -10.16 -5.88 -14.51
C ALA A 317 -10.50 -6.87 -13.39
N PHE A 318 -11.79 -7.09 -13.17
CA PHE A 318 -12.28 -7.80 -11.99
C PHE A 318 -13.57 -8.57 -12.31
N TYR A 319 -13.90 -9.60 -11.50
CA TYR A 319 -15.07 -10.43 -11.78
C TYR A 319 -16.41 -9.82 -11.41
N ASP A 320 -16.42 -8.73 -10.63
CA ASP A 320 -17.66 -8.07 -10.21
C ASP A 320 -18.45 -7.52 -11.40
N ASN A 321 -19.74 -7.81 -11.38
CA ASN A 321 -20.63 -7.52 -12.49
C ASN A 321 -21.80 -6.60 -12.10
N THR A 322 -21.80 -6.05 -10.90
CA THR A 322 -22.87 -5.19 -10.37
C THR A 322 -22.35 -3.83 -9.93
N PRO A 323 -23.09 -2.73 -10.22
CA PRO A 323 -22.74 -1.44 -9.65
C PRO A 323 -22.86 -1.46 -8.10
N PRO A 324 -22.01 -0.69 -7.39
CA PRO A 324 -21.06 0.31 -7.92
C PRO A 324 -19.69 -0.22 -8.37
N GLU A 325 -19.35 -1.51 -8.13
CA GLU A 325 -18.03 -2.12 -8.37
C GLU A 325 -17.69 -2.18 -9.88
N THR A 326 -18.68 -2.11 -10.75
CA THR A 326 -18.46 -2.02 -12.20
C THR A 326 -18.08 -0.62 -12.69
N SER A 327 -18.18 0.41 -11.84
CA SER A 327 -17.67 1.74 -12.15
C SER A 327 -16.15 1.74 -12.14
N SER A 328 -15.52 2.04 -13.26
CA SER A 328 -14.11 1.84 -13.51
C SER A 328 -13.49 3.01 -14.28
N GLY A 329 -12.18 2.97 -14.44
CA GLY A 329 -11.44 3.91 -15.27
C GLY A 329 -9.97 3.99 -14.91
N THR A 330 -9.28 4.95 -15.50
CA THR A 330 -7.88 5.24 -15.21
C THR A 330 -7.69 6.71 -14.87
N LEU A 331 -6.83 6.97 -13.90
CA LEU A 331 -6.39 8.32 -13.55
C LEU A 331 -5.10 8.63 -14.30
N ILE A 332 -5.09 9.72 -15.05
CA ILE A 332 -3.94 10.19 -15.79
C ILE A 332 -3.44 11.49 -15.17
N LEU A 333 -2.20 11.49 -14.71
CA LEU A 333 -1.55 12.66 -14.12
C LEU A 333 -0.38 13.11 -14.97
N THR A 334 -0.30 14.43 -15.23
CA THR A 334 0.89 15.05 -15.79
C THR A 334 1.68 15.70 -14.67
N VAL A 335 2.96 15.32 -14.52
CA VAL A 335 3.82 15.82 -13.46
C VAL A 335 5.03 16.53 -14.02
N VAL A 336 5.48 17.59 -13.33
CA VAL A 336 6.73 18.31 -13.59
C VAL A 336 7.43 18.50 -12.26
N GLY A 337 8.47 17.72 -12.01
CA GLY A 337 9.11 17.70 -10.70
C GLY A 337 8.12 17.29 -9.62
N ARG A 338 7.90 18.15 -8.63
CA ARG A 338 6.97 17.91 -7.52
C ARG A 338 5.51 18.32 -7.81
N HIS A 339 5.23 18.83 -8.99
CA HIS A 339 3.93 19.41 -9.29
C HIS A 339 3.11 18.52 -10.20
N VAL A 340 1.87 18.22 -9.80
CA VAL A 340 0.86 17.69 -10.71
C VAL A 340 0.22 18.87 -11.44
N THR A 341 0.52 18.98 -12.72
CA THR A 341 0.09 20.11 -13.57
C THR A 341 -1.22 19.85 -14.30
N ALA A 342 -1.60 18.57 -14.43
CA ALA A 342 -2.90 18.17 -14.96
C ALA A 342 -3.32 16.81 -14.37
N ALA A 343 -4.62 16.64 -14.17
CA ALA A 343 -5.25 15.39 -13.77
C ALA A 343 -6.49 15.15 -14.64
N ALA A 344 -6.63 13.96 -15.19
CA ALA A 344 -7.76 13.55 -15.99
C ALA A 344 -8.21 12.13 -15.61
N PHE A 345 -9.48 11.92 -15.39
CA PHE A 345 -10.08 10.60 -15.22
C PHE A 345 -10.66 10.14 -16.57
N ARG A 346 -10.29 8.95 -17.00
CA ARG A 346 -10.82 8.28 -18.19
C ARG A 346 -11.77 7.19 -17.74
N PRO A 347 -13.08 7.44 -17.77
CA PRO A 347 -14.07 6.54 -17.22
C PRO A 347 -14.30 5.32 -18.09
N ALA A 348 -14.59 4.20 -17.43
CA ALA A 348 -14.99 2.95 -18.04
C ALA A 348 -16.10 2.28 -17.21
N THR A 349 -16.72 1.25 -17.76
CA THR A 349 -17.56 0.32 -17.01
C THR A 349 -17.05 -1.09 -17.23
N ILE A 350 -17.05 -1.93 -16.18
CA ILE A 350 -16.64 -3.32 -16.31
C ILE A 350 -17.78 -4.12 -16.92
N LEU A 351 -17.47 -4.87 -17.97
CA LEU A 351 -18.35 -5.83 -18.62
C LEU A 351 -17.59 -7.14 -18.85
N ALA A 352 -18.09 -8.23 -18.33
CA ALA A 352 -17.44 -9.53 -18.40
C ALA A 352 -15.96 -9.50 -17.94
N GLY A 353 -15.71 -8.79 -16.84
CA GLY A 353 -14.40 -8.68 -16.20
C GLY A 353 -13.44 -7.66 -16.82
N LEU A 354 -13.79 -6.97 -17.90
CA LEU A 354 -12.91 -6.02 -18.59
C LEU A 354 -13.51 -4.62 -18.65
N PRO A 355 -12.71 -3.56 -18.50
CA PRO A 355 -13.18 -2.19 -18.60
C PRO A 355 -13.54 -1.85 -20.04
N GLN A 356 -14.72 -1.30 -20.24
CA GLN A 356 -15.17 -0.75 -21.51
C GLN A 356 -15.15 0.77 -21.40
N PRO A 357 -14.31 1.48 -22.17
CA PRO A 357 -14.23 2.94 -22.13
C PRO A 357 -15.58 3.58 -22.40
N LEU A 358 -15.99 4.53 -21.56
CA LEU A 358 -17.17 5.33 -21.78
C LEU A 358 -16.86 6.50 -22.73
N THR A 359 -17.83 6.86 -23.57
CA THR A 359 -17.74 7.99 -24.50
C THR A 359 -19.02 8.84 -24.45
N GLY A 360 -18.97 10.06 -24.98
CA GLY A 360 -20.12 10.94 -25.06
C GLY A 360 -20.72 11.29 -23.69
N GLN A 361 -22.07 11.32 -23.63
CA GLN A 361 -22.80 11.67 -22.41
C GLN A 361 -22.52 10.75 -21.20
N PRO A 362 -22.45 9.41 -21.34
CA PRO A 362 -22.07 8.53 -20.25
C PRO A 362 -20.69 8.85 -19.65
N ALA A 363 -19.71 9.15 -20.50
CA ALA A 363 -18.38 9.54 -20.01
C ALA A 363 -18.43 10.87 -19.23
N THR A 364 -19.16 11.85 -19.73
CA THR A 364 -19.34 13.14 -19.04
C THR A 364 -19.98 12.94 -17.66
N ALA A 365 -21.05 12.14 -17.58
CA ALA A 365 -21.73 11.83 -16.32
C ALA A 365 -20.80 11.10 -15.33
N ALA A 366 -20.01 10.12 -15.79
CA ALA A 366 -19.08 9.40 -14.96
C ALA A 366 -17.96 10.30 -14.41
N VAL A 367 -17.42 11.23 -15.22
CA VAL A 367 -16.44 12.22 -14.76
C VAL A 367 -17.06 13.20 -13.75
N GLN A 368 -18.31 13.59 -13.93
CA GLN A 368 -19.02 14.42 -12.95
C GLN A 368 -19.19 13.69 -11.62
N SER A 369 -19.62 12.41 -11.65
CA SER A 369 -19.73 11.56 -10.47
C SER A 369 -18.38 11.42 -9.75
N TRP A 370 -17.31 11.11 -10.47
CA TRP A 370 -15.94 11.05 -9.94
C TRP A 370 -15.54 12.36 -9.24
N ASN A 371 -15.81 13.51 -9.87
CA ASN A 371 -15.51 14.81 -9.26
C ASN A 371 -16.38 15.10 -8.03
N ALA A 372 -17.64 14.68 -8.03
CA ALA A 372 -18.56 14.85 -6.91
C ALA A 372 -18.15 14.01 -5.68
N ALA A 373 -17.54 12.83 -5.87
CA ALA A 373 -17.04 11.98 -4.79
C ALA A 373 -15.99 12.68 -3.91
N ARG A 374 -15.37 13.78 -4.38
CA ARG A 374 -14.49 14.61 -3.57
C ARG A 374 -15.19 15.24 -2.37
N SER A 375 -16.49 15.41 -2.40
CA SER A 375 -17.26 16.09 -1.34
C SER A 375 -17.20 15.40 0.03
N CYS A 376 -16.89 14.10 0.08
CA CYS A 376 -16.69 13.39 1.35
C CYS A 376 -15.18 13.19 1.70
N THR A 377 -14.31 14.00 1.12
CA THR A 377 -12.86 13.94 1.36
C THR A 377 -12.34 15.26 1.93
N ASN A 378 -11.08 15.26 2.39
CA ASN A 378 -10.34 16.47 2.76
C ASN A 378 -9.60 17.13 1.57
N LEU A 379 -9.97 16.78 0.32
CA LEU A 379 -9.26 17.19 -0.89
C LEU A 379 -9.92 18.41 -1.55
N SER A 380 -9.10 19.24 -2.19
CA SER A 380 -9.55 20.37 -3.00
C SER A 380 -9.45 20.07 -4.50
N ALA A 381 -10.24 20.81 -5.32
CA ALA A 381 -10.20 20.66 -6.77
C ALA A 381 -8.94 21.25 -7.40
N THR A 382 -8.29 22.18 -6.71
CA THR A 382 -7.09 22.91 -7.16
C THR A 382 -5.98 22.80 -6.13
N PRO A 383 -4.72 22.86 -6.55
CA PRO A 383 -3.59 22.86 -5.60
C PRO A 383 -3.64 24.08 -4.68
N GLY A 384 -3.35 23.84 -3.41
CA GLY A 384 -3.27 24.87 -2.37
C GLY A 384 -1.88 24.90 -1.74
N SER A 385 -1.60 25.96 -0.97
CA SER A 385 -0.34 26.12 -0.23
C SER A 385 -0.34 25.42 1.13
N THR A 386 -1.52 25.05 1.65
CA THR A 386 -1.69 24.43 2.99
C THR A 386 -2.39 23.10 2.89
N VAL A 387 -2.00 22.14 3.74
CA VAL A 387 -2.73 20.90 3.90
C VAL A 387 -4.07 21.21 4.57
N ALA A 388 -5.19 20.95 3.87
CA ALA A 388 -6.50 21.07 4.47
C ALA A 388 -6.69 19.94 5.50
N THR A 389 -7.00 20.30 6.74
CA THR A 389 -7.47 19.34 7.75
C THR A 389 -8.97 19.20 7.65
N MET A 390 -9.50 17.97 7.72
CA MET A 390 -10.94 17.77 7.83
C MET A 390 -11.46 18.46 9.09
N ALA A 391 -12.43 19.33 8.93
CA ALA A 391 -13.13 19.91 10.07
C ALA A 391 -13.96 18.80 10.74
N GLY A 392 -13.45 18.24 11.84
CA GLY A 392 -14.26 17.39 12.69
C GLY A 392 -13.66 16.15 13.30
N GLU A 393 -12.48 15.64 12.90
CA GLU A 393 -11.94 14.45 13.59
C GLU A 393 -10.41 14.45 13.63
N THR A 394 -9.87 14.87 14.76
CA THR A 394 -8.56 14.45 15.23
C THR A 394 -8.74 13.16 16.04
N ALA A 395 -8.96 12.03 15.38
CA ALA A 395 -8.79 10.76 16.04
C ALA A 395 -7.28 10.45 16.05
N PRO A 396 -6.64 10.31 17.20
CA PRO A 396 -5.27 9.82 17.25
C PRO A 396 -5.28 8.39 16.71
N PHE A 397 -4.31 8.07 15.86
CA PHE A 397 -4.04 6.69 15.47
C PHE A 397 -3.81 5.87 16.75
N VAL A 398 -4.76 5.02 17.08
CA VAL A 398 -4.63 4.04 18.15
C VAL A 398 -4.02 2.80 17.52
N ALA A 399 -2.72 2.61 17.74
CA ALA A 399 -2.08 1.35 17.40
C ALA A 399 -2.83 0.19 18.08
N PRO A 400 -3.06 -0.94 17.39
CA PRO A 400 -3.67 -2.10 18.02
C PRO A 400 -2.84 -2.52 19.25
N PRO A 401 -3.47 -2.97 20.35
CA PRO A 401 -2.77 -3.28 21.59
C PRO A 401 -1.72 -4.36 21.32
N THR A 402 -0.46 -4.04 21.60
CA THR A 402 0.63 -4.99 21.59
C THR A 402 0.38 -6.01 22.70
N THR A 403 -0.07 -7.20 22.34
CA THR A 403 -0.20 -8.30 23.30
C THR A 403 1.21 -8.74 23.68
N THR A 404 1.71 -8.21 24.80
CA THR A 404 2.97 -8.67 25.39
C THR A 404 2.70 -10.03 26.03
N THR A 405 3.02 -11.10 25.33
CA THR A 405 3.05 -12.44 25.90
C THR A 405 4.26 -12.54 26.82
N THR A 406 4.04 -12.35 28.10
CA THR A 406 5.03 -12.61 29.14
C THR A 406 5.17 -14.13 29.27
N THR A 407 6.19 -14.71 28.68
CA THR A 407 6.60 -16.10 28.95
C THR A 407 7.19 -16.15 30.35
N SER A 408 6.38 -16.56 31.33
CA SER A 408 6.88 -16.92 32.65
C SER A 408 7.61 -18.27 32.55
N SER A 409 8.93 -18.26 32.66
CA SER A 409 9.71 -19.46 32.90
C SER A 409 9.43 -19.94 34.30
N SER A 410 8.73 -21.08 34.44
CA SER A 410 8.54 -21.77 35.70
C SER A 410 9.83 -22.42 36.12
N GLY A 411 10.55 -21.80 37.05
CA GLY A 411 11.56 -22.42 37.89
C GLY A 411 10.91 -23.17 39.03
N ASN A 412 11.16 -24.46 39.14
CA ASN A 412 10.69 -25.38 40.15
C ASN A 412 11.35 -25.09 41.49
N GLY A 413 10.59 -25.02 42.60
CA GLY A 413 11.18 -24.96 43.96
C GLY A 413 10.19 -24.60 45.04
N GLY A 414 9.55 -25.61 45.64
CA GLY A 414 9.36 -25.81 47.07
C GLY A 414 8.43 -24.93 47.90
N SER A 415 7.28 -25.49 48.25
CA SER A 415 6.67 -25.61 49.59
C SER A 415 6.14 -24.37 50.36
N ALA A 416 4.88 -24.49 50.69
CA ALA A 416 4.17 -24.19 51.94
C ALA A 416 3.41 -22.86 52.09
N SER A 417 2.09 -23.06 52.29
CA SER A 417 1.22 -22.54 53.32
C SER A 417 0.50 -21.17 53.13
N SER A 418 -0.77 -21.34 52.96
CA SER A 418 -1.92 -20.74 53.69
C SER A 418 -2.31 -19.26 53.51
N THR A 419 -3.59 -19.17 53.33
CA THR A 419 -4.63 -18.27 53.86
C THR A 419 -5.08 -17.08 53.02
N SER A 420 -6.33 -17.26 52.57
CA SER A 420 -7.53 -16.45 52.89
C SER A 420 -7.76 -15.14 52.11
N SER A 421 -8.75 -15.24 51.26
CA SER A 421 -9.96 -14.38 51.13
C SER A 421 -9.83 -12.86 51.08
N THR A 422 -10.36 -12.23 50.02
CA THR A 422 -11.66 -11.50 50.20
C THR A 422 -12.20 -11.06 48.82
N THR A 423 -13.38 -11.52 48.50
CA THR A 423 -14.29 -11.05 47.46
C THR A 423 -14.84 -9.69 47.85
N THR A 424 -14.84 -8.72 46.92
CA THR A 424 -15.72 -7.57 47.06
C THR A 424 -16.45 -7.34 45.73
N THR A 425 -17.72 -7.74 45.74
CA THR A 425 -18.74 -7.42 44.74
C THR A 425 -19.30 -6.05 45.09
N SER A 426 -19.42 -5.16 44.14
CA SER A 426 -20.33 -4.01 44.27
C SER A 426 -21.23 -3.92 43.04
N THR A 427 -22.46 -4.27 43.28
CA THR A 427 -23.66 -4.04 42.45
C THR A 427 -24.20 -2.66 42.70
N THR A 428 -24.64 -1.97 41.66
CA THR A 428 -25.74 -0.98 41.68
C THR A 428 -26.43 -1.05 40.31
N SER A 429 -27.53 -1.52 40.27
CA SER A 429 -28.98 -1.45 40.27
C SER A 429 -29.59 -0.18 39.65
N GLY A 430 -30.53 -0.42 38.74
CA GLY A 430 -31.70 0.37 38.40
C GLY A 430 -31.77 0.76 36.95
N GLY A 431 -32.80 0.52 36.18
CA GLY A 431 -34.15 0.04 36.34
C GLY A 431 -34.83 0.07 34.99
N ALA A 432 -35.53 -0.96 34.72
CA ALA A 432 -36.87 -1.20 34.21
C ALA A 432 -37.48 -0.26 33.15
N HIS A 433 -37.92 -0.77 32.00
CA HIS A 433 -39.28 -1.20 31.65
C HIS A 433 -39.38 -1.54 30.17
N SER A 434 -39.80 -2.74 29.89
CA SER A 434 -41.07 -3.19 29.28
C SER A 434 -41.19 -3.10 27.74
N GLY A 435 -41.40 -4.28 27.16
CA GLY A 435 -42.50 -4.53 26.26
C GLY A 435 -42.22 -5.28 24.97
N ASN A 436 -42.42 -6.60 25.01
CA ASN A 436 -43.07 -7.47 23.99
C ASN A 436 -43.02 -7.10 22.51
N THR A 437 -42.53 -7.94 21.61
CA THR A 437 -43.34 -9.03 20.97
C THR A 437 -42.44 -9.83 20.03
N ALA A 438 -42.46 -11.13 20.19
CA ALA A 438 -41.88 -12.09 19.26
C ALA A 438 -42.82 -12.22 18.05
N THR A 439 -42.23 -12.19 16.82
CA THR A 439 -42.93 -12.69 15.65
C THR A 439 -41.97 -13.63 14.91
N THR A 440 -42.26 -14.89 15.02
CA THR A 440 -41.71 -16.01 14.25
C THR A 440 -42.18 -15.90 12.82
N THR A 441 -41.26 -15.82 11.85
CA THR A 441 -41.64 -16.03 10.44
C THR A 441 -40.79 -17.17 9.89
N THR A 442 -41.52 -18.27 9.60
CA THR A 442 -41.06 -19.47 8.97
C THR A 442 -40.64 -19.21 7.52
N ALA A 443 -39.50 -19.74 7.08
CA ALA A 443 -39.07 -19.80 5.71
C ALA A 443 -39.82 -20.88 4.92
N PRO A 444 -40.17 -20.69 3.64
CA PRO A 444 -40.74 -21.70 2.81
C PRO A 444 -39.69 -22.62 2.18
N ALA A 445 -40.03 -23.90 2.10
CA ALA A 445 -39.25 -25.00 1.55
C ALA A 445 -38.99 -24.83 0.04
N ARG A 446 -37.81 -25.20 -0.38
CA ARG A 446 -37.37 -25.26 -1.78
C ARG A 446 -37.91 -26.56 -2.41
N THR A 447 -38.73 -26.42 -3.43
CA THR A 447 -39.19 -27.53 -4.28
C THR A 447 -38.16 -27.79 -5.38
N THR A 448 -37.56 -28.97 -5.38
CA THR A 448 -36.74 -29.47 -6.47
C THR A 448 -37.65 -30.07 -7.55
N THR A 449 -37.62 -29.53 -8.74
CA THR A 449 -38.18 -30.13 -9.95
C THR A 449 -37.04 -30.70 -10.78
N SER A 450 -37.00 -32.03 -10.86
CA SER A 450 -36.16 -32.77 -11.81
C SER A 450 -36.81 -32.72 -13.19
N VAL A 451 -36.03 -32.26 -14.19
CA VAL A 451 -36.40 -32.40 -15.61
C VAL A 451 -35.54 -33.54 -16.17
N THR A 452 -36.23 -34.58 -16.61
CA THR A 452 -35.67 -35.71 -17.33
C THR A 452 -35.42 -35.32 -18.79
N ASP A 453 -34.25 -35.68 -19.29
CA ASP A 453 -33.89 -35.68 -20.72
C ASP A 453 -34.83 -36.55 -21.52
N ASN A 454 -35.23 -36.06 -22.69
CA ASN A 454 -35.71 -36.91 -23.75
C ASN A 454 -35.02 -36.50 -25.06
N ALA A 455 -34.18 -37.43 -25.54
CA ALA A 455 -33.53 -37.37 -26.84
C ALA A 455 -34.51 -37.73 -27.95
N GLY A 456 -34.38 -37.10 -29.10
CA GLY A 456 -35.05 -37.61 -30.31
C GLY A 456 -35.27 -36.53 -31.38
N GLY A 457 -34.49 -36.58 -32.45
CA GLY A 457 -34.77 -35.92 -33.71
C GLY A 457 -33.59 -35.18 -34.28
#